data_4ad4487b32e8cd870b8590c581541073
#
_entry.id   4ad4487b32e8cd870b8590c581541073
#
_cell.length_a   1.000
_cell.length_b   1.000
_cell.length_c   1.000
_cell.angle_alpha   90.00
_cell.angle_beta   90.00
_cell.angle_gamma   90.00
#
_symmetry.space_group_name_H-M   'P 1'
#
loop_
_entity.id
_entity.type
_entity.pdbx_description
1 polymer ?
#
loop_
_entity_poly.entity_id
_entity_poly.type
_entity_poly.pdbx_seq_one_letter_code
_entity_poly.pdbx_strand_id
1 'polypeptide(L)'
;MDKFEIAHQRLVEACDARSWRDDPENPDEPATIQAMQIALNLPKQEPPARTEVLEAAASAVVAVCLDERAGEDGAFAHALGQWYGHRIRKIARRARNKAWRDVQSLPGVTVADRARAFAPSAVGEVDPLISKLQIGHTDLAYDEPGAPLGDAPVIYVDRSLDMSAGKAAAQVGHGSMMLAAAMSVEEARAWADTGFELSVREVSGEDFRMACAQDGAVVIVDAGFTEIAPDSATVCALRRPIA
;
A
#
# COMPACT_ATOMS: atom_id res chain seq x y z
N MET A 1 -12.81 18.24 -15.06
CA MET A 1 -11.86 17.30 -14.40
C MET A 1 -11.69 16.07 -15.28
N ASP A 2 -10.47 15.68 -15.54
CA ASP A 2 -10.18 14.41 -16.20
C ASP A 2 -10.27 13.23 -15.20
N LYS A 3 -10.10 11.99 -15.71
CA LYS A 3 -10.24 10.78 -14.87
C LYS A 3 -9.24 10.72 -13.72
N PHE A 4 -8.00 11.15 -13.93
CA PHE A 4 -6.97 11.19 -12.90
C PHE A 4 -7.32 12.20 -11.80
N GLU A 5 -7.78 13.39 -12.16
CA GLU A 5 -8.23 14.42 -11.21
C GLU A 5 -9.38 13.91 -10.34
N ILE A 6 -10.35 13.20 -10.95
CA ILE A 6 -11.48 12.60 -10.23
C ILE A 6 -10.98 11.51 -9.26
N ALA A 7 -10.06 10.63 -9.72
CA ALA A 7 -9.48 9.59 -8.88
C ALA A 7 -8.73 10.19 -7.68
N HIS A 8 -7.91 11.22 -7.93
CA HIS A 8 -7.17 11.92 -6.89
C HIS A 8 -8.09 12.61 -5.89
N GLN A 9 -9.13 13.32 -6.36
CA GLN A 9 -10.11 13.94 -5.48
C GLN A 9 -10.79 12.90 -4.58
N ARG A 10 -11.25 11.77 -5.13
CA ARG A 10 -11.84 10.66 -4.36
C ARG A 10 -10.89 10.12 -3.30
N LEU A 11 -9.60 10.01 -3.63
CA LEU A 11 -8.56 9.58 -2.68
C LEU A 11 -8.36 10.60 -1.55
N VAL A 12 -8.28 11.90 -1.86
CA VAL A 12 -8.17 12.98 -0.87
C VAL A 12 -9.36 12.95 0.08
N GLU A 13 -10.58 12.92 -0.46
CA GLU A 13 -11.80 12.85 0.34
C GLU A 13 -11.82 11.63 1.28
N ALA A 14 -11.37 10.46 0.80
CA ALA A 14 -11.26 9.23 1.60
C ALA A 14 -10.24 9.35 2.75
N CYS A 15 -9.12 10.02 2.51
CA CYS A 15 -8.07 10.21 3.51
C CYS A 15 -8.43 11.27 4.56
N ASP A 16 -9.22 12.27 4.19
CA ASP A 16 -9.72 13.32 5.10
C ASP A 16 -10.93 12.86 5.91
N ALA A 17 -11.71 11.91 5.39
CA ALA A 17 -12.93 11.46 6.02
C ALA A 17 -12.62 10.70 7.33
N ARG A 18 -13.20 11.18 8.44
CA ARG A 18 -13.25 10.44 9.71
C ARG A 18 -14.40 9.43 9.75
N SER A 19 -15.09 9.24 8.63
CA SER A 19 -16.34 8.47 8.49
C SER A 19 -16.21 6.99 8.85
N TRP A 20 -15.02 6.39 8.74
CA TRP A 20 -14.80 5.00 9.14
C TRP A 20 -15.10 4.72 10.63
N ARG A 21 -15.20 5.76 11.48
CA ARG A 21 -15.56 5.62 12.90
C ARG A 21 -17.06 5.41 13.10
N ASP A 22 -17.84 5.82 12.12
CA ASP A 22 -19.30 5.77 12.16
C ASP A 22 -19.85 4.54 11.42
N ASP A 23 -18.99 3.79 10.73
CA ASP A 23 -19.41 2.61 9.98
C ASP A 23 -19.31 1.35 10.87
N PRO A 24 -20.43 0.67 11.10
CA PRO A 24 -20.48 -0.54 11.90
C PRO A 24 -19.95 -1.74 11.10
N GLU A 25 -18.63 -1.89 11.00
CA GLU A 25 -18.06 -3.16 10.58
C GLU A 25 -18.41 -4.22 11.61
N ASN A 26 -19.05 -5.28 11.17
CA ASN A 26 -19.35 -6.42 12.02
C ASN A 26 -18.32 -7.53 11.79
N PRO A 27 -17.42 -7.85 12.77
CA PRO A 27 -16.45 -8.93 12.63
C PRO A 27 -17.07 -10.30 12.34
N ASP A 28 -18.33 -10.51 12.74
CA ASP A 28 -19.06 -11.76 12.50
C ASP A 28 -19.69 -11.80 11.08
N GLU A 29 -19.64 -10.68 10.35
CA GLU A 29 -20.15 -10.57 8.99
C GLU A 29 -19.02 -10.12 8.03
N PRO A 30 -18.20 -11.04 7.50
CA PRO A 30 -17.05 -10.73 6.64
C PRO A 30 -17.38 -9.90 5.39
N ALA A 31 -18.63 -9.91 4.95
CA ALA A 31 -19.11 -9.06 3.86
C ALA A 31 -19.08 -7.56 4.18
N THR A 32 -19.09 -7.19 5.46
CA THR A 32 -19.03 -5.78 5.91
C THR A 32 -17.61 -5.24 6.03
N ILE A 33 -16.58 -6.10 5.92
CA ILE A 33 -15.18 -5.73 6.12
C ILE A 33 -14.50 -5.61 4.77
N GLN A 34 -14.04 -4.42 4.41
CA GLN A 34 -13.38 -4.15 3.14
C GLN A 34 -11.85 -4.21 3.27
N ALA A 35 -11.18 -4.76 2.25
CA ALA A 35 -9.73 -4.78 2.19
C ALA A 35 -9.18 -4.75 0.76
N MET A 36 -8.08 -4.03 0.57
CA MET A 36 -7.25 -4.17 -0.63
C MET A 36 -6.28 -5.34 -0.43
N GLN A 37 -6.34 -6.33 -1.32
CA GLN A 37 -5.40 -7.44 -1.33
C GLN A 37 -4.14 -7.05 -2.10
N ILE A 38 -2.97 -7.54 -1.66
CA ILE A 38 -1.68 -7.33 -2.32
C ILE A 38 -1.02 -8.70 -2.47
N ALA A 39 -0.78 -9.15 -3.70
CA ALA A 39 0.03 -10.33 -3.94
C ALA A 39 1.51 -9.95 -4.05
N LEU A 40 2.37 -10.61 -3.28
CA LEU A 40 3.81 -10.48 -3.33
C LEU A 40 4.41 -11.70 -4.05
N ASN A 41 5.16 -11.46 -5.12
CA ASN A 41 5.84 -12.52 -5.88
C ASN A 41 7.10 -12.96 -5.15
N LEU A 42 6.98 -14.00 -4.33
CA LEU A 42 8.07 -14.52 -3.50
C LEU A 42 8.45 -15.95 -3.93
N PRO A 43 9.18 -16.14 -5.03
CA PRO A 43 9.65 -17.46 -5.47
C PRO A 43 10.55 -18.08 -4.38
N LYS A 44 10.50 -19.42 -4.27
CA LYS A 44 11.29 -20.13 -3.27
C LYS A 44 12.78 -20.18 -3.62
N GLN A 45 13.06 -20.28 -4.91
CA GLN A 45 14.41 -20.18 -5.46
C GLN A 45 14.63 -18.72 -5.88
N GLU A 46 15.77 -18.15 -5.52
CA GLU A 46 16.12 -16.76 -5.83
C GLU A 46 15.05 -15.74 -5.37
N PRO A 47 14.80 -15.66 -4.05
CA PRO A 47 13.85 -14.68 -3.54
C PRO A 47 14.35 -13.26 -3.86
N PRO A 48 13.44 -12.32 -4.18
CA PRO A 48 13.82 -10.93 -4.44
C PRO A 48 14.36 -10.25 -3.17
N ALA A 49 15.06 -9.15 -3.35
CA ALA A 49 15.40 -8.27 -2.24
C ALA A 49 14.14 -7.75 -1.56
N ARG A 50 14.16 -7.65 -0.23
CA ARG A 50 13.01 -7.20 0.57
C ARG A 50 12.60 -5.78 0.16
N THR A 51 13.57 -4.87 0.01
CA THR A 51 13.34 -3.50 -0.42
C THR A 51 12.64 -3.42 -1.77
N GLU A 52 13.03 -4.20 -2.78
CA GLU A 52 12.36 -4.24 -4.10
C GLU A 52 10.88 -4.63 -3.99
N VAL A 53 10.56 -5.57 -3.10
CA VAL A 53 9.17 -6.00 -2.88
C VAL A 53 8.36 -4.90 -2.20
N LEU A 54 8.94 -4.21 -1.22
CA LEU A 54 8.27 -3.12 -0.51
C LEU A 54 8.04 -1.90 -1.43
N GLU A 55 9.03 -1.51 -2.22
CA GLU A 55 8.91 -0.44 -3.22
C GLU A 55 7.82 -0.77 -4.24
N ALA A 56 7.83 -1.98 -4.79
CA ALA A 56 6.80 -2.41 -5.73
C ALA A 56 5.40 -2.46 -5.11
N ALA A 57 5.27 -2.89 -3.84
CA ALA A 57 3.98 -2.92 -3.15
C ALA A 57 3.44 -1.51 -2.91
N ALA A 58 4.29 -0.56 -2.49
CA ALA A 58 3.92 0.83 -2.30
C ALA A 58 3.46 1.48 -3.61
N SER A 59 4.24 1.32 -4.69
CA SER A 59 3.87 1.83 -6.02
C SER A 59 2.60 1.19 -6.56
N ALA A 60 2.41 -0.13 -6.38
CA ALA A 60 1.21 -0.83 -6.86
C ALA A 60 -0.07 -0.34 -6.15
N VAL A 61 -0.02 -0.06 -4.85
CA VAL A 61 -1.16 0.43 -4.08
C VAL A 61 -1.58 1.82 -4.54
N VAL A 62 -0.66 2.77 -4.62
CA VAL A 62 -0.99 4.12 -5.08
C VAL A 62 -1.45 4.12 -6.54
N ALA A 63 -0.85 3.27 -7.38
CA ALA A 63 -1.26 3.10 -8.77
C ALA A 63 -2.69 2.58 -8.91
N VAL A 64 -3.16 1.69 -8.02
CA VAL A 64 -4.58 1.27 -7.98
C VAL A 64 -5.48 2.43 -7.58
N CYS A 65 -5.08 3.23 -6.59
CA CYS A 65 -5.89 4.37 -6.11
C CYS A 65 -6.03 5.48 -7.17
N LEU A 66 -5.00 5.67 -8.01
CA LEU A 66 -4.93 6.74 -9.03
C LEU A 66 -5.04 6.19 -10.47
N ASP A 67 -5.45 4.94 -10.65
CA ASP A 67 -5.76 4.37 -11.97
C ASP A 67 -6.89 5.17 -12.65
N GLU A 68 -6.85 5.33 -13.96
CA GLU A 68 -7.91 6.03 -14.71
C GLU A 68 -9.30 5.42 -14.44
N ARG A 69 -9.37 4.09 -14.25
CA ARG A 69 -10.60 3.38 -13.88
C ARG A 69 -11.16 3.82 -12.52
N ALA A 70 -10.33 4.35 -11.63
CA ALA A 70 -10.78 4.92 -10.35
C ALA A 70 -11.52 6.26 -10.51
N GLY A 71 -11.24 6.98 -11.61
CA GLY A 71 -11.91 8.24 -11.96
C GLY A 71 -13.12 8.08 -12.88
N GLU A 72 -13.46 6.86 -13.27
CA GLU A 72 -14.63 6.53 -14.10
C GLU A 72 -15.82 6.07 -13.25
N ASP A 73 -16.98 5.92 -13.89
CA ASP A 73 -18.10 5.18 -13.32
C ASP A 73 -18.01 3.73 -13.77
N GLY A 74 -17.82 2.82 -12.81
CA GLY A 74 -17.67 1.39 -13.11
C GLY A 74 -17.31 0.55 -11.90
N ALA A 75 -17.17 -0.75 -12.08
CA ALA A 75 -16.94 -1.71 -11.01
C ALA A 75 -15.64 -1.41 -10.23
N PHE A 76 -14.59 -0.91 -10.91
CA PHE A 76 -13.31 -0.60 -10.28
C PHE A 76 -13.42 0.58 -9.31
N ALA A 77 -14.03 1.67 -9.76
CA ALA A 77 -14.29 2.84 -8.93
C ALA A 77 -15.28 2.54 -7.81
N HIS A 78 -16.31 1.73 -8.07
CA HIS A 78 -17.25 1.28 -7.06
C HIS A 78 -16.54 0.49 -5.94
N ALA A 79 -15.65 -0.44 -6.30
CA ALA A 79 -14.86 -1.22 -5.34
C ALA A 79 -13.98 -0.33 -4.45
N LEU A 80 -13.31 0.68 -5.05
CA LEU A 80 -12.55 1.67 -4.29
C LEU A 80 -13.46 2.52 -3.39
N GLY A 81 -14.61 2.98 -3.87
CA GLY A 81 -15.58 3.76 -3.11
C GLY A 81 -16.11 3.00 -1.89
N GLN A 82 -16.40 1.70 -2.02
CA GLN A 82 -16.77 0.84 -0.90
C GLN A 82 -15.64 0.75 0.14
N TRP A 83 -14.42 0.53 -0.30
CA TRP A 83 -13.26 0.45 0.60
C TRP A 83 -12.97 1.79 1.28
N TYR A 84 -13.11 2.92 0.58
CA TYR A 84 -12.92 4.26 1.13
C TYR A 84 -13.95 4.62 2.21
N GLY A 85 -15.16 4.08 2.13
CA GLY A 85 -16.21 4.25 3.15
C GLY A 85 -15.96 3.43 4.42
N HIS A 86 -14.95 2.56 4.46
CA HIS A 86 -14.65 1.65 5.56
C HIS A 86 -13.24 1.92 6.12
N ARG A 87 -12.83 1.13 7.11
CA ARG A 87 -11.43 1.14 7.54
C ARG A 87 -10.52 0.75 6.39
N ILE A 88 -9.53 1.58 6.11
CA ILE A 88 -8.56 1.35 5.02
C ILE A 88 -7.63 0.19 5.39
N ARG A 89 -8.03 -1.04 5.06
CA ARG A 89 -7.23 -2.25 5.29
C ARG A 89 -6.50 -2.69 4.05
N LYS A 90 -5.30 -3.22 4.25
CA LYS A 90 -4.52 -3.90 3.22
C LYS A 90 -4.06 -5.26 3.75
N ILE A 91 -4.14 -6.28 2.92
CA ILE A 91 -3.75 -7.64 3.26
C ILE A 91 -2.75 -8.14 2.22
N ALA A 92 -1.50 -8.31 2.64
CA ALA A 92 -0.48 -8.88 1.78
C ALA A 92 -0.51 -10.41 1.81
N ARG A 93 -0.33 -11.01 0.63
CA ARG A 93 -0.35 -12.46 0.42
C ARG A 93 0.84 -12.89 -0.41
N ARG A 94 1.40 -14.03 -0.10
CA ARG A 94 2.48 -14.65 -0.87
C ARG A 94 1.96 -15.36 -2.10
N ALA A 95 2.46 -14.99 -3.29
CA ALA A 95 2.23 -15.67 -4.55
C ALA A 95 3.53 -16.25 -5.11
N ARG A 96 3.44 -17.34 -5.87
CA ARG A 96 4.59 -18.02 -6.49
C ARG A 96 4.18 -18.68 -7.81
N ASN A 97 5.10 -18.69 -8.78
CA ASN A 97 4.97 -19.49 -10.01
C ASN A 97 3.57 -19.35 -10.67
N LYS A 98 2.83 -20.49 -10.77
CA LYS A 98 1.50 -20.50 -11.37
C LYS A 98 0.53 -19.55 -10.68
N ALA A 99 0.49 -19.55 -9.35
CA ALA A 99 -0.43 -18.69 -8.60
C ALA A 99 -0.15 -17.19 -8.83
N TRP A 100 1.12 -16.79 -8.98
CA TRP A 100 1.49 -15.43 -9.38
C TRP A 100 0.97 -15.07 -10.78
N ARG A 101 1.11 -16.00 -11.74
CA ARG A 101 0.60 -15.78 -13.11
C ARG A 101 -0.93 -15.74 -13.16
N ASP A 102 -1.59 -16.63 -12.41
CA ASP A 102 -3.06 -16.72 -12.41
C ASP A 102 -3.71 -15.42 -11.93
N VAL A 103 -3.17 -14.80 -10.87
CA VAL A 103 -3.74 -13.55 -10.32
C VAL A 103 -3.55 -12.32 -11.22
N GLN A 104 -2.72 -12.41 -12.27
CA GLN A 104 -2.54 -11.30 -13.22
C GLN A 104 -3.80 -11.03 -14.06
N SER A 105 -4.73 -11.98 -14.14
CA SER A 105 -6.01 -11.81 -14.86
C SER A 105 -7.04 -10.95 -14.11
N LEU A 106 -6.85 -10.71 -12.81
CA LEU A 106 -7.80 -9.98 -11.97
C LEU A 106 -7.57 -8.46 -12.06
N PRO A 107 -8.60 -7.62 -11.80
CA PRO A 107 -8.46 -6.17 -11.78
C PRO A 107 -7.43 -5.71 -10.74
N GLY A 108 -6.42 -4.98 -11.17
CA GLY A 108 -5.33 -4.49 -10.30
C GLY A 108 -4.16 -3.94 -11.09
N VAL A 109 -3.07 -3.59 -10.41
CA VAL A 109 -1.83 -3.07 -10.98
C VAL A 109 -0.65 -3.88 -10.48
N THR A 110 0.23 -4.31 -11.41
CA THR A 110 1.48 -5.01 -11.11
C THR A 110 2.66 -4.07 -11.31
N VAL A 111 3.58 -4.06 -10.35
CA VAL A 111 4.81 -3.28 -10.43
C VAL A 111 6.03 -4.21 -10.36
N ALA A 112 6.98 -3.99 -11.25
CA ALA A 112 8.30 -4.65 -11.31
C ALA A 112 8.27 -6.19 -11.25
N ASP A 113 7.16 -6.84 -11.59
CA ASP A 113 6.93 -8.29 -11.38
C ASP A 113 7.17 -8.76 -9.91
N ARG A 114 7.07 -7.83 -8.95
CA ARG A 114 7.30 -8.06 -7.51
C ARG A 114 6.04 -8.01 -6.68
N ALA A 115 5.16 -7.07 -6.97
CA ALA A 115 3.91 -6.90 -6.25
C ALA A 115 2.73 -6.58 -7.19
N ARG A 116 1.54 -7.05 -6.82
CA ARG A 116 0.28 -6.69 -7.47
C ARG A 116 -0.74 -6.28 -6.42
N ALA A 117 -1.20 -5.05 -6.47
CA ALA A 117 -2.36 -4.60 -5.71
C ALA A 117 -3.64 -4.77 -6.55
N PHE A 118 -4.73 -5.18 -5.91
CA PHE A 118 -6.01 -5.45 -6.57
C PHE A 118 -7.04 -4.38 -6.24
N ALA A 119 -8.05 -4.24 -7.09
CA ALA A 119 -9.26 -3.53 -6.70
C ALA A 119 -9.78 -4.13 -5.38
N PRO A 120 -10.13 -3.31 -4.38
CA PRO A 120 -10.60 -3.81 -3.08
C PRO A 120 -11.88 -4.62 -3.18
N SER A 121 -12.12 -5.46 -2.17
CA SER A 121 -13.37 -6.21 -2.02
C SER A 121 -13.67 -6.47 -0.56
N ALA A 122 -14.89 -6.92 -0.26
CA ALA A 122 -15.19 -7.49 1.04
C ALA A 122 -14.32 -8.73 1.28
N VAL A 123 -13.87 -8.93 2.54
CA VAL A 123 -13.01 -10.07 2.87
C VAL A 123 -13.72 -11.42 2.71
N GLY A 124 -15.05 -11.43 2.77
CA GLY A 124 -15.88 -12.60 2.47
C GLY A 124 -16.05 -12.89 0.98
N GLU A 125 -15.72 -11.94 0.10
CA GLU A 125 -15.94 -12.00 -1.35
C GLU A 125 -14.63 -11.96 -2.16
N VAL A 126 -13.50 -12.23 -1.51
CA VAL A 126 -12.20 -12.27 -2.18
C VAL A 126 -12.18 -13.34 -3.25
N ASP A 127 -11.74 -12.96 -4.47
CA ASP A 127 -11.64 -13.89 -5.60
C ASP A 127 -10.89 -15.18 -5.21
N PRO A 128 -11.37 -16.37 -5.66
CA PRO A 128 -10.74 -17.65 -5.34
C PRO A 128 -9.26 -17.77 -5.70
N LEU A 129 -8.78 -17.05 -6.72
CA LEU A 129 -7.35 -17.02 -7.07
C LEU A 129 -6.53 -16.30 -6.01
N ILE A 130 -7.08 -15.24 -5.42
CA ILE A 130 -6.43 -14.47 -4.34
C ILE A 130 -6.57 -15.21 -3.00
N SER A 131 -7.77 -15.70 -2.67
CA SER A 131 -8.05 -16.32 -1.37
C SER A 131 -7.21 -17.57 -1.10
N LYS A 132 -6.75 -18.27 -2.14
CA LYS A 132 -5.81 -19.41 -2.06
C LYS A 132 -4.38 -19.00 -1.71
N LEU A 133 -4.01 -17.74 -1.88
CA LEU A 133 -2.69 -17.24 -1.52
C LEU A 133 -2.54 -17.15 -0.01
N GLN A 134 -1.36 -17.47 0.49
CA GLN A 134 -1.10 -17.47 1.94
C GLN A 134 -0.84 -16.05 2.45
N ILE A 135 -1.49 -15.66 3.55
CA ILE A 135 -1.25 -14.40 4.23
C ILE A 135 0.08 -14.44 4.99
N GLY A 136 0.42 -15.55 5.63
CA GLY A 136 1.67 -15.71 6.36
C GLY A 136 2.86 -16.17 5.50
N HIS A 137 4.01 -16.38 6.16
CA HIS A 137 5.26 -16.83 5.52
C HIS A 137 5.73 -15.91 4.40
N THR A 138 5.68 -14.63 4.65
CA THR A 138 6.18 -13.56 3.77
C THR A 138 7.57 -13.09 4.20
N ASP A 139 8.29 -13.91 4.98
CA ASP A 139 9.58 -13.55 5.53
C ASP A 139 10.61 -13.41 4.40
N LEU A 140 11.23 -12.25 4.35
CA LEU A 140 12.38 -11.91 3.53
C LEU A 140 13.45 -11.31 4.44
N ALA A 141 14.70 -11.69 4.23
CA ALA A 141 15.80 -11.09 4.94
C ALA A 141 15.86 -9.58 4.66
N TYR A 142 16.26 -8.80 5.65
CA TYR A 142 16.59 -7.40 5.45
C TYR A 142 17.77 -7.31 4.49
N ASP A 143 17.74 -6.32 3.62
CA ASP A 143 18.81 -5.96 2.71
C ASP A 143 19.29 -4.53 2.99
N GLU A 144 20.41 -4.18 2.40
CA GLU A 144 21.01 -2.85 2.52
C GLU A 144 20.87 -2.14 1.16
N PRO A 145 19.76 -1.45 0.91
CA PRO A 145 19.55 -0.72 -0.33
C PRO A 145 20.52 0.46 -0.43
N GLY A 146 20.89 0.82 -1.65
CA GLY A 146 21.67 2.03 -1.93
C GLY A 146 20.96 3.32 -1.51
N ALA A 147 21.52 4.47 -1.90
CA ALA A 147 20.87 5.76 -1.69
C ALA A 147 19.48 5.80 -2.32
N PRO A 148 18.53 6.59 -1.76
CA PRO A 148 17.24 6.82 -2.39
C PRO A 148 17.37 7.36 -3.82
N LEU A 149 16.32 7.15 -4.64
CA LEU A 149 16.29 7.60 -6.03
C LEU A 149 16.11 9.13 -6.11
N GLY A 150 17.18 9.87 -6.31
CA GLY A 150 17.17 11.32 -6.57
C GLY A 150 16.17 12.07 -5.66
N ASP A 151 15.26 12.83 -6.29
CA ASP A 151 14.19 13.58 -5.59
C ASP A 151 12.86 12.81 -5.50
N ALA A 152 12.85 11.50 -5.83
CA ALA A 152 11.64 10.69 -5.74
C ALA A 152 11.18 10.54 -4.27
N PRO A 153 9.88 10.31 -4.03
CA PRO A 153 9.36 10.05 -2.70
C PRO A 153 10.09 8.92 -1.97
N VAL A 154 10.21 9.05 -0.65
CA VAL A 154 10.80 8.01 0.21
C VAL A 154 9.82 7.63 1.31
N ILE A 155 9.68 6.33 1.55
CA ILE A 155 8.94 5.79 2.68
C ILE A 155 9.93 5.16 3.64
N TYR A 156 10.07 5.75 4.80
CA TYR A 156 10.85 5.22 5.91
C TYR A 156 9.98 4.26 6.74
N VAL A 157 10.56 3.12 7.09
CA VAL A 157 9.92 2.06 7.88
C VAL A 157 10.70 1.92 9.18
N ASP A 158 10.02 1.86 10.31
CA ASP A 158 10.67 1.60 11.60
C ASP A 158 11.10 0.13 11.69
N ARG A 159 12.38 -0.14 11.47
CA ARG A 159 12.99 -1.48 11.54
C ARG A 159 12.91 -2.09 12.94
N SER A 160 12.81 -1.25 13.99
CA SER A 160 12.73 -1.75 15.37
C SER A 160 11.46 -2.51 15.68
N LEU A 161 10.42 -2.37 14.84
CA LEU A 161 9.15 -3.10 14.94
C LEU A 161 9.22 -4.54 14.38
N ASP A 162 10.30 -4.91 13.73
CA ASP A 162 10.56 -6.25 13.16
C ASP A 162 9.37 -6.86 12.38
N MET A 163 8.76 -6.02 11.54
CA MET A 163 7.59 -6.43 10.75
C MET A 163 7.94 -7.50 9.73
N SER A 164 7.07 -8.50 9.54
CA SER A 164 7.13 -9.37 8.36
C SER A 164 7.09 -8.55 7.07
N ALA A 165 7.66 -9.06 5.96
CA ALA A 165 7.60 -8.34 4.68
C ALA A 165 6.15 -8.10 4.23
N GLY A 166 5.22 -9.00 4.55
CA GLY A 166 3.79 -8.81 4.27
C GLY A 166 3.19 -7.65 5.05
N LYS A 167 3.49 -7.54 6.35
CA LYS A 167 3.04 -6.41 7.17
C LYS A 167 3.65 -5.11 6.69
N ALA A 168 4.97 -5.09 6.46
CA ALA A 168 5.65 -3.92 5.94
C ALA A 168 5.09 -3.48 4.57
N ALA A 169 4.81 -4.41 3.64
CA ALA A 169 4.19 -4.12 2.34
C ALA A 169 2.81 -3.46 2.47
N ALA A 170 1.98 -3.93 3.41
CA ALA A 170 0.70 -3.29 3.71
C ALA A 170 0.89 -1.86 4.25
N GLN A 171 1.88 -1.63 5.10
CA GLN A 171 2.16 -0.33 5.72
C GLN A 171 2.76 0.66 4.71
N VAL A 172 3.75 0.27 3.89
CA VAL A 172 4.28 1.15 2.84
C VAL A 172 3.23 1.49 1.78
N GLY A 173 2.34 0.53 1.47
CA GLY A 173 1.18 0.79 0.62
C GLY A 173 0.20 1.79 1.25
N HIS A 174 0.10 1.84 2.58
CA HIS A 174 -0.68 2.88 3.26
C HIS A 174 0.04 4.22 3.17
N GLY A 175 1.36 4.23 3.41
CA GLY A 175 2.18 5.43 3.29
C GLY A 175 2.11 6.07 1.91
N SER A 176 2.21 5.27 0.83
CA SER A 176 2.19 5.78 -0.55
C SER A 176 0.85 6.42 -0.91
N MET A 177 -0.28 5.78 -0.57
CA MET A 177 -1.60 6.34 -0.87
C MET A 177 -1.88 7.63 -0.08
N MET A 178 -1.50 7.67 1.21
CA MET A 178 -1.68 8.87 2.05
C MET A 178 -0.77 10.01 1.60
N LEU A 179 0.45 9.70 1.13
CA LEU A 179 1.34 10.69 0.54
C LEU A 179 0.74 11.30 -0.73
N ALA A 180 0.17 10.48 -1.61
CA ALA A 180 -0.52 10.96 -2.81
C ALA A 180 -1.72 11.85 -2.46
N ALA A 181 -2.49 11.51 -1.43
CA ALA A 181 -3.60 12.34 -0.95
C ALA A 181 -3.13 13.68 -0.37
N ALA A 182 -1.91 13.75 0.20
CA ALA A 182 -1.31 14.98 0.72
C ALA A 182 -0.63 15.85 -0.36
N MET A 183 -0.53 15.37 -1.59
CA MET A 183 0.00 16.10 -2.74
C MET A 183 -1.10 16.93 -3.44
N SER A 184 -0.71 17.98 -4.16
CA SER A 184 -1.60 18.55 -5.15
C SER A 184 -1.83 17.57 -6.30
N VAL A 185 -2.88 17.79 -7.09
CA VAL A 185 -3.15 16.91 -8.25
C VAL A 185 -2.03 16.94 -9.28
N GLU A 186 -1.36 18.09 -9.43
CA GLU A 186 -0.22 18.28 -10.34
C GLU A 186 1.00 17.48 -9.84
N GLU A 187 1.31 17.53 -8.54
CA GLU A 187 2.38 16.76 -7.93
C GLU A 187 2.12 15.25 -8.05
N ALA A 188 0.89 14.82 -7.74
CA ALA A 188 0.48 13.42 -7.85
C ALA A 188 0.55 12.92 -9.30
N ARG A 189 0.19 13.76 -10.28
CA ARG A 189 0.29 13.45 -11.72
C ARG A 189 1.74 13.34 -12.16
N ALA A 190 2.60 14.28 -11.75
CA ALA A 190 4.03 14.20 -12.05
C ALA A 190 4.67 12.93 -11.47
N TRP A 191 4.22 12.50 -10.29
CA TRP A 191 4.65 11.23 -9.72
C TRP A 191 4.09 10.02 -10.50
N ALA A 192 2.85 10.05 -10.95
CA ALA A 192 2.25 9.02 -11.79
C ALA A 192 2.98 8.87 -13.14
N ASP A 193 3.45 9.97 -13.73
CA ASP A 193 4.22 9.97 -15.00
C ASP A 193 5.56 9.23 -14.87
N THR A 194 6.12 9.10 -13.66
CA THR A 194 7.29 8.25 -13.37
C THR A 194 6.93 6.77 -13.08
N GLY A 195 5.66 6.39 -13.18
CA GLY A 195 5.18 5.07 -12.75
C GLY A 195 5.12 4.92 -11.24
N PHE A 196 4.98 6.00 -10.50
CA PHE A 196 5.01 6.06 -9.03
C PHE A 196 6.34 5.56 -8.45
N GLU A 197 7.46 5.89 -9.10
CA GLU A 197 8.79 5.59 -8.55
C GLU A 197 8.95 6.17 -7.15
N LEU A 198 9.46 5.37 -6.25
CA LEU A 198 9.74 5.73 -4.87
C LEU A 198 10.86 4.86 -4.30
N SER A 199 11.38 5.25 -3.17
CA SER A 199 12.31 4.41 -2.39
C SER A 199 11.69 4.01 -1.06
N VAL A 200 12.00 2.79 -0.58
CA VAL A 200 11.68 2.35 0.79
C VAL A 200 12.99 2.18 1.56
N ARG A 201 13.04 2.67 2.79
CA ARG A 201 14.20 2.54 3.68
C ARG A 201 13.76 2.07 5.06
N GLU A 202 14.15 0.86 5.42
CA GLU A 202 13.95 0.31 6.76
C GLU A 202 15.10 0.76 7.65
N VAL A 203 14.82 1.70 8.55
CA VAL A 203 15.83 2.43 9.31
C VAL A 203 15.70 2.21 10.81
N SER A 204 16.72 2.62 11.59
CA SER A 204 16.65 2.56 13.04
C SER A 204 15.49 3.39 13.59
N GLY A 205 15.02 3.10 14.80
CA GLY A 205 13.97 3.91 15.44
C GLY A 205 14.37 5.37 15.65
N GLU A 206 15.67 5.69 15.73
CA GLU A 206 16.17 7.07 15.81
C GLU A 206 16.04 7.78 14.47
N ASP A 207 16.55 7.18 13.38
CA ASP A 207 16.45 7.72 12.03
C ASP A 207 14.98 7.82 11.59
N PHE A 208 14.16 6.86 12.00
CA PHE A 208 12.71 6.90 11.75
C PHE A 208 12.05 8.10 12.42
N ARG A 209 12.39 8.39 13.68
CA ARG A 209 11.87 9.58 14.38
C ARG A 209 12.33 10.88 13.71
N MET A 210 13.57 10.94 13.22
CA MET A 210 14.05 12.09 12.44
C MET A 210 13.23 12.27 11.13
N ALA A 211 12.89 11.18 10.46
CA ALA A 211 12.02 11.23 9.28
C ALA A 211 10.63 11.76 9.63
N CYS A 212 10.04 11.27 10.73
CA CYS A 212 8.71 11.70 11.17
C CYS A 212 8.66 13.19 11.60
N ALA A 213 9.80 13.75 11.98
CA ALA A 213 9.92 15.16 12.39
C ALA A 213 10.08 16.14 11.21
N GLN A 214 10.20 15.63 9.98
CA GLN A 214 10.33 16.48 8.80
C GLN A 214 9.01 17.20 8.50
N ASP A 215 9.11 18.43 8.00
CA ASP A 215 7.94 19.17 7.55
C ASP A 215 7.25 18.45 6.37
N GLY A 216 5.92 18.33 6.43
CA GLY A 216 5.13 17.60 5.45
C GLY A 216 5.24 16.09 5.52
N ALA A 217 5.80 15.53 6.61
CA ALA A 217 5.84 14.08 6.84
C ALA A 217 4.44 13.49 6.99
N VAL A 218 4.16 12.42 6.26
CA VAL A 218 2.93 11.63 6.38
C VAL A 218 3.23 10.38 7.20
N VAL A 219 2.81 10.38 8.46
CA VAL A 219 3.07 9.30 9.41
C VAL A 219 1.87 8.36 9.50
N ILE A 220 2.10 7.08 9.34
CA ILE A 220 1.08 6.03 9.49
C ILE A 220 1.21 5.39 10.85
N VAL A 221 0.11 5.44 11.61
CA VAL A 221 -0.02 4.81 12.92
C VAL A 221 -0.89 3.56 12.80
N ASP A 222 -0.37 2.44 13.26
CA ASP A 222 -1.10 1.15 13.21
C ASP A 222 -2.11 1.06 14.36
N ALA A 223 -3.31 0.57 14.05
CA ALA A 223 -4.37 0.36 15.05
C ALA A 223 -4.15 -0.86 15.96
N GLY A 224 -3.07 -1.62 15.77
CA GLY A 224 -2.67 -2.73 16.66
C GLY A 224 -3.47 -4.03 16.48
N PHE A 225 -3.99 -4.30 15.28
CA PHE A 225 -4.79 -5.51 15.05
C PHE A 225 -3.97 -6.77 14.75
N THR A 226 -2.64 -6.69 14.57
CA THR A 226 -1.82 -7.83 14.12
C THR A 226 -0.50 -7.97 14.88
N GLU A 227 0.63 -7.67 14.23
CA GLU A 227 1.98 -7.99 14.72
C GLU A 227 2.55 -6.90 15.66
N ILE A 228 1.93 -5.74 15.75
CA ILE A 228 2.51 -4.53 16.35
C ILE A 228 1.58 -3.99 17.42
N ALA A 229 2.16 -3.36 18.45
CA ALA A 229 1.39 -2.69 19.50
C ALA A 229 0.50 -1.57 18.93
N PRO A 230 -0.71 -1.36 19.48
CA PRO A 230 -1.58 -0.26 19.10
C PRO A 230 -0.85 1.08 19.17
N ASP A 231 -1.26 2.00 18.28
CA ASP A 231 -0.76 3.37 18.20
C ASP A 231 0.75 3.50 17.88
N SER A 232 1.38 2.43 17.37
CA SER A 232 2.75 2.49 16.89
C SER A 232 2.82 3.17 15.54
N ALA A 233 3.67 4.20 15.39
CA ALA A 233 4.05 4.74 14.10
C ALA A 233 4.89 3.68 13.36
N THR A 234 4.47 3.28 12.16
CA THR A 234 5.07 2.16 11.42
C THR A 234 5.85 2.59 10.21
N VAL A 235 5.33 3.57 9.47
CA VAL A 235 5.98 4.17 8.31
C VAL A 235 5.78 5.67 8.31
N CYS A 236 6.75 6.36 7.69
CA CYS A 236 6.72 7.77 7.43
C CYS A 236 7.03 8.01 5.95
N ALA A 237 6.13 8.63 5.22
CA ALA A 237 6.31 8.96 3.81
C ALA A 237 6.65 10.44 3.63
N LEU A 238 7.70 10.71 2.85
CA LEU A 238 8.17 12.03 2.49
C LEU A 238 8.16 12.22 0.97
N ARG A 239 7.90 13.45 0.52
CA ARG A 239 7.93 13.80 -0.93
C ARG A 239 9.32 13.67 -1.54
N ARG A 240 10.38 13.73 -0.74
CA ARG A 240 11.78 13.59 -1.15
C ARG A 240 12.63 13.05 0.02
N PRO A 241 13.82 12.52 -0.24
CA PRO A 241 14.72 12.07 0.82
C PRO A 241 15.08 13.16 1.82
N ILE A 242 15.42 12.74 3.05
CA ILE A 242 16.07 13.60 4.03
C ILE A 242 17.47 13.94 3.51
N ALA A 243 17.86 15.22 3.61
CA ALA A 243 19.17 15.71 3.18
C ALA A 243 20.31 15.19 4.09
#